data_f68727a1d5db59b7edd1e145bb8373bb
#
_entry.id   f68727a1d5db59b7edd1e145bb8373bb
#
_cell.length_a   1.000
_cell.length_b   1.000
_cell.length_c   1.000
_cell.angle_alpha   90.00
_cell.angle_beta   90.00
_cell.angle_gamma   90.00
#
_symmetry.space_group_name_H-M   'P 1'
#
loop_
_entity.id
_entity.type
_entity.pdbx_description
1 polymer ?
#
loop_
_entity_poly.entity_id
_entity_poly.type
_entity_poly.pdbx_seq_one_letter_code
_entity_poly.pdbx_strand_id
1 'polypeptide(L)'
;CHSDPAALAALHFGEWAKKPVEKRWAKLFCQFDRVVSPSRYIAQRLEEAGIDNIFIRPLGVEIDTFRPDRRDRDWLLKRLGLDSDARLLCFAGRPAKEKNVDVLIDAVQKLGAPYHLVLVGAGSGMPDEDRVISLPYEKDPRAVARIIASCDAFVHANDKEPFGLIVLEAMACGRPVVGVNAGGVAETVDESVGQLAARADADDYAQAIEALFARDIEAIGRAARAKAESQFAWNRVFEDLCMLYGDLTGDAAFVQPSEAWAVH
;
A
#
# COMPACT_ATOMS: atom_id res chain seq x y z
N CYS A 1 6.58 11.82 -9.23
CA CYS A 1 6.21 10.69 -10.11
C CYS A 1 5.60 9.57 -9.26
N HIS A 2 4.34 9.22 -9.43
CA HIS A 2 3.61 8.30 -8.54
C HIS A 2 3.26 6.95 -9.20
N SER A 3 3.72 6.71 -10.41
CA SER A 3 3.44 5.49 -11.16
C SER A 3 4.63 5.11 -12.04
N ASP A 4 4.69 3.86 -12.47
CA ASP A 4 5.62 3.39 -13.52
C ASP A 4 4.83 3.18 -14.83
N PRO A 5 4.66 4.22 -15.67
CA PRO A 5 3.91 4.07 -16.92
C PRO A 5 4.62 3.16 -17.92
N ALA A 6 5.94 2.96 -17.82
CA ALA A 6 6.66 2.05 -18.69
C ALA A 6 6.33 0.58 -18.34
N ALA A 7 6.27 0.25 -17.04
CA ALA A 7 5.83 -1.08 -16.60
C ALA A 7 4.35 -1.33 -16.95
N LEU A 8 3.48 -0.33 -16.79
CA LEU A 8 2.08 -0.43 -17.20
C LEU A 8 1.93 -0.61 -18.71
N ALA A 9 2.70 0.12 -19.52
CA ALA A 9 2.71 -0.04 -20.97
C ALA A 9 3.18 -1.44 -21.38
N ALA A 10 4.24 -1.95 -20.76
CA ALA A 10 4.71 -3.32 -21.00
C ALA A 10 3.65 -4.38 -20.65
N LEU A 11 2.94 -4.19 -19.54
CA LEU A 11 1.87 -5.10 -19.09
C LEU A 11 0.69 -5.17 -20.08
N HIS A 12 0.29 -4.02 -20.65
CA HIS A 12 -0.90 -3.93 -21.54
C HIS A 12 -0.59 -4.13 -23.01
N PHE A 13 0.59 -3.71 -23.48
CA PHE A 13 0.96 -3.69 -24.89
C PHE A 13 2.15 -4.59 -25.23
N GLY A 14 2.86 -5.13 -24.21
CA GLY A 14 4.07 -5.94 -24.38
C GLY A 14 5.36 -5.13 -24.19
N GLU A 15 6.48 -5.85 -24.01
CA GLU A 15 7.80 -5.27 -23.67
C GLU A 15 8.31 -4.22 -24.67
N TRP A 16 7.87 -4.30 -25.94
CA TRP A 16 8.26 -3.31 -26.96
C TRP A 16 7.78 -1.89 -26.65
N ALA A 17 6.69 -1.74 -25.89
CA ALA A 17 6.14 -0.44 -25.53
C ALA A 17 6.91 0.27 -24.41
N LYS A 18 7.74 -0.46 -23.67
CA LYS A 18 8.48 0.04 -22.51
C LYS A 18 9.48 1.17 -22.89
N LYS A 19 10.40 0.89 -23.82
CA LYS A 19 11.44 1.84 -24.24
C LYS A 19 10.91 3.17 -24.78
N PRO A 20 9.89 3.22 -25.67
CA PRO A 20 9.30 4.49 -26.10
C PRO A 20 8.73 5.33 -24.95
N VAL A 21 8.09 4.68 -23.99
CA VAL A 21 7.53 5.37 -22.81
C VAL A 21 8.64 5.90 -21.90
N GLU A 22 9.69 5.12 -21.63
CA GLU A 22 10.86 5.54 -20.85
C GLU A 22 11.54 6.77 -21.49
N LYS A 23 11.77 6.77 -22.80
CA LYS A 23 12.34 7.92 -23.53
C LYS A 23 11.48 9.17 -23.42
N ARG A 24 10.16 9.03 -23.52
CA ARG A 24 9.24 10.15 -23.37
C ARG A 24 9.23 10.67 -21.91
N TRP A 25 9.33 9.79 -20.96
CA TRP A 25 9.44 10.09 -19.54
C TRP A 25 10.70 10.91 -19.24
N ALA A 26 11.85 10.41 -19.66
CA ALA A 26 13.11 11.11 -19.52
C ALA A 26 13.05 12.52 -20.12
N LYS A 27 12.56 12.65 -21.36
CA LYS A 27 12.41 13.96 -22.02
C LYS A 27 11.50 14.94 -21.27
N LEU A 28 10.49 14.44 -20.59
CA LEU A 28 9.58 15.26 -19.78
C LEU A 28 10.26 15.67 -18.47
N PHE A 29 10.78 14.70 -17.72
CA PHE A 29 11.26 14.95 -16.37
C PHE A 29 12.60 15.69 -16.30
N CYS A 30 13.45 15.59 -17.32
CA CYS A 30 14.67 16.43 -17.42
C CYS A 30 14.40 17.93 -17.57
N GLN A 31 13.13 18.35 -17.72
CA GLN A 31 12.75 19.78 -17.78
C GLN A 31 12.48 20.40 -16.41
N PHE A 32 12.45 19.60 -15.36
CA PHE A 32 12.19 20.06 -13.99
C PHE A 32 13.49 20.15 -13.20
N ASP A 33 13.56 21.10 -12.27
CA ASP A 33 14.72 21.25 -11.37
C ASP A 33 14.87 20.05 -10.43
N ARG A 34 13.75 19.46 -10.01
CA ARG A 34 13.71 18.24 -9.19
C ARG A 34 12.52 17.36 -9.58
N VAL A 35 12.74 16.05 -9.50
CA VAL A 35 11.69 15.03 -9.67
C VAL A 35 11.50 14.31 -8.36
N VAL A 36 10.34 14.50 -7.74
CA VAL A 36 10.01 13.80 -6.48
C VAL A 36 9.55 12.38 -6.79
N SER A 37 10.22 11.41 -6.18
CA SER A 37 9.92 9.98 -6.27
C SER A 37 9.37 9.48 -4.92
N PRO A 38 8.28 8.67 -4.91
CA PRO A 38 7.71 8.17 -3.67
C PRO A 38 8.51 7.03 -3.02
N SER A 39 9.43 6.40 -3.74
CA SER A 39 10.21 5.24 -3.30
C SER A 39 11.56 5.17 -4.01
N ARG A 40 12.50 4.41 -3.44
CA ARG A 40 13.76 4.06 -4.12
C ARG A 40 13.51 3.22 -5.36
N TYR A 41 12.51 2.33 -5.31
CA TYR A 41 12.10 1.53 -6.46
C TYR A 41 11.77 2.40 -7.69
N ILE A 42 10.96 3.45 -7.52
CA ILE A 42 10.65 4.38 -8.62
C ILE A 42 11.85 5.29 -8.95
N ALA A 43 12.63 5.73 -7.95
CA ALA A 43 13.85 6.51 -8.20
C ALA A 43 14.82 5.75 -9.09
N GLN A 44 15.09 4.48 -8.80
CA GLN A 44 15.96 3.63 -9.63
C GLN A 44 15.43 3.50 -11.07
N ARG A 45 14.12 3.35 -11.25
CA ARG A 45 13.48 3.32 -12.58
C ARG A 45 13.66 4.64 -13.35
N LEU A 46 13.64 5.77 -12.65
CA LEU A 46 13.89 7.09 -13.22
C LEU A 46 15.38 7.25 -13.59
N GLU A 47 16.29 6.79 -12.74
CA GLU A 47 17.75 6.79 -12.99
C GLU A 47 18.09 5.93 -14.22
N GLU A 48 17.52 4.72 -14.33
CA GLU A 48 17.65 3.85 -15.51
C GLU A 48 17.16 4.52 -16.80
N ALA A 49 16.19 5.43 -16.70
CA ALA A 49 15.70 6.24 -17.82
C ALA A 49 16.53 7.49 -18.10
N GLY A 50 17.61 7.76 -17.33
CA GLY A 50 18.52 8.89 -17.50
C GLY A 50 18.08 10.18 -16.79
N ILE A 51 17.30 10.06 -15.73
CA ILE A 51 16.88 11.19 -14.88
C ILE A 51 17.72 11.14 -13.59
N ASP A 52 18.46 12.20 -13.28
CA ASP A 52 19.43 12.26 -12.18
C ASP A 52 19.07 13.27 -11.06
N ASN A 53 18.12 14.17 -11.33
CA ASN A 53 17.68 15.21 -10.39
C ASN A 53 16.55 14.73 -9.45
N ILE A 54 16.67 13.51 -8.94
CA ILE A 54 15.62 12.83 -8.15
C ILE A 54 15.75 13.18 -6.66
N PHE A 55 14.60 13.45 -6.06
CA PHE A 55 14.43 13.60 -4.62
C PHE A 55 13.45 12.53 -4.11
N ILE A 56 13.91 11.64 -3.25
CA ILE A 56 13.07 10.56 -2.73
C ILE A 56 12.29 11.08 -1.53
N ARG A 57 10.97 11.07 -1.65
CA ARG A 57 10.07 11.44 -0.56
C ARG A 57 8.81 10.59 -0.61
N PRO A 58 8.52 9.83 0.45
CA PRO A 58 7.30 9.04 0.58
C PRO A 58 6.04 9.88 0.44
N LEU A 59 4.93 9.24 0.09
CA LEU A 59 3.60 9.83 0.16
C LEU A 59 3.07 9.74 1.60
N GLY A 60 2.12 10.60 1.93
CA GLY A 60 1.48 10.63 3.23
C GLY A 60 0.22 9.79 3.32
N VAL A 61 -0.25 9.58 4.54
CA VAL A 61 -1.52 8.93 4.86
C VAL A 61 -2.35 9.79 5.81
N GLU A 62 -3.69 9.73 5.64
CA GLU A 62 -4.68 10.39 6.49
C GLU A 62 -4.87 9.62 7.80
N ILE A 63 -4.06 9.93 8.81
CA ILE A 63 -4.04 9.22 10.09
C ILE A 63 -5.30 9.42 10.95
N ASP A 64 -6.10 10.47 10.68
CA ASP A 64 -7.38 10.74 11.36
C ASP A 64 -8.54 9.98 10.74
N THR A 65 -8.47 9.67 9.47
CA THR A 65 -9.43 8.82 8.76
C THR A 65 -9.12 7.35 9.00
N PHE A 66 -7.86 6.94 8.75
CA PHE A 66 -7.37 5.59 8.95
C PHE A 66 -6.75 5.48 10.35
N ARG A 67 -7.51 4.89 11.28
CA ARG A 67 -7.12 4.81 12.70
C ARG A 67 -7.65 3.54 13.38
N PRO A 68 -6.96 3.03 14.41
CA PRO A 68 -7.30 1.75 15.04
C PRO A 68 -8.66 1.71 15.72
N ASP A 69 -9.15 2.84 16.24
CA ASP A 69 -10.45 2.94 16.92
C ASP A 69 -11.66 2.86 15.97
N ARG A 70 -11.42 2.79 14.65
CA ARG A 70 -12.44 2.40 13.67
C ARG A 70 -12.79 0.89 13.75
N ARG A 71 -11.99 0.10 14.48
CA ARG A 71 -12.17 -1.34 14.60
C ARG A 71 -13.53 -1.69 15.19
N ASP A 72 -14.26 -2.53 14.48
CA ASP A 72 -15.53 -3.13 14.89
C ASP A 72 -15.61 -4.55 14.32
N ARG A 73 -14.88 -5.46 14.99
CA ARG A 73 -14.71 -6.83 14.52
C ARG A 73 -16.03 -7.58 14.51
N ASP A 74 -16.85 -7.43 15.56
CA ASP A 74 -18.12 -8.13 15.70
C ASP A 74 -19.11 -7.73 14.60
N TRP A 75 -19.15 -6.43 14.26
CA TRP A 75 -19.91 -5.94 13.12
C TRP A 75 -19.44 -6.58 11.80
N LEU A 76 -18.12 -6.68 11.60
CA LEU A 76 -17.60 -7.24 10.35
C LEU A 76 -17.88 -8.73 10.25
N LEU A 77 -17.61 -9.52 11.31
CA LEU A 77 -17.89 -10.95 11.34
C LEU A 77 -19.39 -11.23 11.10
N LYS A 78 -20.27 -10.50 11.77
CA LYS A 78 -21.72 -10.61 11.54
C LYS A 78 -22.12 -10.28 10.09
N ARG A 79 -21.53 -9.24 9.51
CA ARG A 79 -21.78 -8.83 8.11
C ARG A 79 -21.33 -9.92 7.13
N LEU A 80 -20.24 -10.60 7.43
CA LEU A 80 -19.64 -11.64 6.58
C LEU A 80 -20.24 -13.04 6.85
N GLY A 81 -21.03 -13.21 7.91
CA GLY A 81 -21.61 -14.51 8.31
C GLY A 81 -20.53 -15.49 8.83
N LEU A 82 -19.50 -14.97 9.50
CA LEU A 82 -18.38 -15.76 9.99
C LEU A 82 -18.36 -15.87 11.50
N ASP A 83 -17.77 -16.95 12.00
CA ASP A 83 -17.57 -17.21 13.43
C ASP A 83 -16.40 -16.37 14.01
N SER A 84 -16.33 -16.31 15.34
CA SER A 84 -15.37 -15.47 16.07
C SER A 84 -13.91 -15.90 15.91
N ASP A 85 -13.65 -17.15 15.57
CA ASP A 85 -12.32 -17.73 15.36
C ASP A 85 -11.76 -17.48 13.95
N ALA A 86 -12.57 -16.96 13.01
CA ALA A 86 -12.15 -16.62 11.67
C ALA A 86 -10.97 -15.62 11.70
N ARG A 87 -9.93 -15.87 10.91
CA ARG A 87 -8.81 -14.98 10.69
C ARG A 87 -9.01 -14.21 9.40
N LEU A 88 -9.20 -12.89 9.51
CA LEU A 88 -9.57 -12.04 8.40
C LEU A 88 -8.36 -11.36 7.79
N LEU A 89 -8.05 -11.70 6.55
CA LEU A 89 -7.05 -11.05 5.71
C LEU A 89 -7.74 -10.05 4.79
N CYS A 90 -7.34 -8.78 4.81
CA CYS A 90 -7.96 -7.73 4.01
C CYS A 90 -7.09 -7.38 2.80
N PHE A 91 -7.70 -7.33 1.63
CA PHE A 91 -7.20 -6.63 0.46
C PHE A 91 -8.18 -5.51 0.13
N ALA A 92 -7.68 -4.32 -0.20
CA ALA A 92 -8.52 -3.22 -0.65
C ALA A 92 -7.96 -2.58 -1.92
N GLY A 93 -8.80 -2.44 -2.92
CA GLY A 93 -8.43 -1.87 -4.22
C GLY A 93 -9.28 -2.43 -5.35
N ARG A 94 -9.19 -1.82 -6.52
CA ARG A 94 -9.82 -2.37 -7.72
C ARG A 94 -9.08 -3.64 -8.15
N PRO A 95 -9.78 -4.66 -8.62
CA PRO A 95 -9.15 -5.83 -9.22
C PRO A 95 -8.49 -5.41 -10.54
N ALA A 96 -7.18 -5.57 -10.59
CA ALA A 96 -6.37 -5.29 -11.77
C ALA A 96 -5.24 -6.33 -11.84
N LYS A 97 -4.81 -6.64 -13.05
CA LYS A 97 -3.85 -7.71 -13.30
C LYS A 97 -2.56 -7.56 -12.47
N GLU A 98 -2.09 -6.33 -12.31
CA GLU A 98 -0.89 -6.00 -11.54
C GLU A 98 -1.04 -6.18 -10.02
N LYS A 99 -2.28 -6.36 -9.52
CA LYS A 99 -2.53 -6.55 -8.08
C LYS A 99 -2.37 -7.99 -7.63
N ASN A 100 -2.23 -8.95 -8.57
CA ASN A 100 -2.02 -10.38 -8.30
C ASN A 100 -3.00 -10.93 -7.24
N VAL A 101 -4.30 -10.56 -7.36
CA VAL A 101 -5.33 -10.98 -6.39
C VAL A 101 -5.54 -12.48 -6.41
N ASP A 102 -5.36 -13.12 -7.55
CA ASP A 102 -5.34 -14.57 -7.75
C ASP A 102 -4.33 -15.26 -6.81
N VAL A 103 -3.13 -14.70 -6.67
CA VAL A 103 -2.11 -15.21 -5.72
C VAL A 103 -2.62 -15.21 -4.28
N LEU A 104 -3.35 -14.16 -3.88
CA LEU A 104 -3.92 -14.05 -2.53
C LEU A 104 -5.05 -15.06 -2.31
N ILE A 105 -5.89 -15.28 -3.34
CA ILE A 105 -6.95 -16.28 -3.33
C ILE A 105 -6.35 -17.68 -3.15
N ASP A 106 -5.40 -18.03 -4.00
CA ASP A 106 -4.75 -19.34 -3.95
C ASP A 106 -4.02 -19.57 -2.60
N ALA A 107 -3.39 -18.53 -2.04
CA ALA A 107 -2.74 -18.62 -0.74
C ALA A 107 -3.74 -18.92 0.39
N VAL A 108 -4.90 -18.25 0.39
CA VAL A 108 -5.94 -18.48 1.41
C VAL A 108 -6.59 -19.86 1.26
N GLN A 109 -6.79 -20.32 0.04
CA GLN A 109 -7.29 -21.68 -0.22
C GLN A 109 -6.30 -22.74 0.29
N LYS A 110 -4.99 -22.56 0.09
CA LYS A 110 -3.94 -23.46 0.64
C LYS A 110 -3.92 -23.45 2.17
N LEU A 111 -4.08 -22.30 2.81
CA LEU A 111 -4.12 -22.17 4.26
C LEU A 111 -5.36 -22.87 4.87
N GLY A 112 -6.50 -22.80 4.19
CA GLY A 112 -7.75 -23.35 4.70
C GLY A 112 -8.26 -22.64 5.95
N ALA A 113 -9.04 -23.34 6.78
CA ALA A 113 -9.57 -22.77 8.03
C ALA A 113 -8.43 -22.47 9.03
N PRO A 114 -8.51 -21.37 9.80
CA PRO A 114 -9.65 -20.45 9.90
C PRO A 114 -9.49 -19.18 9.03
N TYR A 115 -8.64 -19.16 8.02
CA TYR A 115 -8.32 -17.98 7.22
C TYR A 115 -9.42 -17.65 6.20
N HIS A 116 -9.71 -16.35 6.05
CA HIS A 116 -10.64 -15.80 5.05
C HIS A 116 -10.04 -14.54 4.43
N LEU A 117 -10.21 -14.39 3.12
CA LEU A 117 -9.80 -13.20 2.37
C LEU A 117 -11.00 -12.27 2.15
N VAL A 118 -10.92 -11.05 2.63
CA VAL A 118 -11.91 -10.00 2.43
C VAL A 118 -11.39 -9.05 1.36
N LEU A 119 -12.02 -9.08 0.19
CA LEU A 119 -11.69 -8.24 -0.97
C LEU A 119 -12.59 -7.00 -0.99
N VAL A 120 -12.04 -5.83 -0.69
CA VAL A 120 -12.78 -4.55 -0.70
C VAL A 120 -12.56 -3.86 -2.05
N GLY A 121 -13.65 -3.54 -2.76
CA GLY A 121 -13.59 -2.86 -4.05
C GLY A 121 -13.48 -3.80 -5.25
N ALA A 122 -13.61 -5.09 -5.03
CA ALA A 122 -13.51 -6.10 -6.09
C ALA A 122 -14.69 -6.07 -7.09
N GLY A 123 -15.84 -5.46 -6.72
CA GLY A 123 -17.01 -5.41 -7.59
C GLY A 123 -17.69 -6.77 -7.76
N SER A 124 -18.65 -6.83 -8.71
CA SER A 124 -19.48 -8.02 -8.96
C SER A 124 -18.83 -9.06 -9.88
N GLY A 125 -17.55 -8.93 -10.21
CA GLY A 125 -16.87 -9.78 -11.20
C GLY A 125 -15.83 -10.75 -10.63
N MET A 126 -15.67 -10.80 -9.31
CA MET A 126 -14.76 -11.76 -8.67
C MET A 126 -15.41 -13.14 -8.56
N PRO A 127 -14.65 -14.22 -8.73
CA PRO A 127 -15.16 -15.56 -8.55
C PRO A 127 -15.71 -15.76 -7.13
N ASP A 128 -16.80 -16.54 -7.03
CA ASP A 128 -17.32 -17.04 -5.76
C ASP A 128 -16.46 -18.25 -5.36
N GLU A 129 -15.44 -17.96 -4.56
CA GLU A 129 -14.44 -18.93 -4.15
C GLU A 129 -14.57 -19.21 -2.65
N ASP A 130 -14.29 -20.44 -2.25
CA ASP A 130 -14.30 -20.81 -0.83
C ASP A 130 -13.36 -19.88 -0.04
N ARG A 131 -13.80 -19.38 1.12
CA ARG A 131 -13.06 -18.48 2.02
C ARG A 131 -12.69 -17.10 1.43
N VAL A 132 -13.25 -16.71 0.28
CA VAL A 132 -13.05 -15.42 -0.34
C VAL A 132 -14.37 -14.64 -0.33
N ILE A 133 -14.37 -13.49 0.30
CA ILE A 133 -15.58 -12.68 0.46
C ILE A 133 -15.34 -11.34 -0.23
N SER A 134 -16.09 -11.10 -1.30
CA SER A 134 -16.01 -9.88 -2.07
C SER A 134 -17.00 -8.84 -1.55
N LEU A 135 -16.47 -7.67 -1.17
CA LEU A 135 -17.27 -6.51 -0.81
C LEU A 135 -17.30 -5.52 -1.98
N PRO A 136 -18.43 -4.84 -2.22
CA PRO A 136 -18.54 -3.85 -3.28
C PRO A 136 -17.56 -2.70 -3.08
N TYR A 137 -17.38 -1.90 -4.14
CA TYR A 137 -16.59 -0.68 -4.05
C TYR A 137 -17.22 0.29 -3.02
N GLU A 138 -16.40 0.71 -2.07
CA GLU A 138 -16.79 1.67 -1.03
C GLU A 138 -16.18 3.04 -1.35
N LYS A 139 -17.02 4.07 -1.37
CA LYS A 139 -16.60 5.45 -1.68
C LYS A 139 -16.17 6.23 -0.44
N ASP A 140 -16.75 5.88 0.72
CA ASP A 140 -16.39 6.54 1.97
C ASP A 140 -15.08 5.95 2.53
N PRO A 141 -14.01 6.73 2.62
CA PRO A 141 -12.74 6.25 3.16
C PRO A 141 -12.87 5.84 4.64
N ARG A 142 -13.83 6.39 5.39
CA ARG A 142 -14.09 5.99 6.78
C ARG A 142 -14.68 4.59 6.87
N ALA A 143 -15.55 4.22 5.92
CA ALA A 143 -16.09 2.86 5.83
C ALA A 143 -15.01 1.86 5.42
N VAL A 144 -14.11 2.22 4.48
CA VAL A 144 -12.93 1.41 4.14
C VAL A 144 -12.03 1.23 5.37
N ALA A 145 -11.73 2.31 6.09
CA ALA A 145 -10.92 2.27 7.31
C ALA A 145 -11.54 1.35 8.38
N ARG A 146 -12.89 1.37 8.55
CA ARG A 146 -13.60 0.48 9.47
C ARG A 146 -13.42 -0.99 9.09
N ILE A 147 -13.50 -1.32 7.79
CA ILE A 147 -13.31 -2.70 7.31
C ILE A 147 -11.86 -3.13 7.55
N ILE A 148 -10.88 -2.34 7.10
CA ILE A 148 -9.45 -2.63 7.26
C ILE A 148 -9.10 -2.80 8.75
N ALA A 149 -9.49 -1.87 9.61
CA ALA A 149 -9.23 -1.93 11.05
C ALA A 149 -9.84 -3.16 11.72
N SER A 150 -10.98 -3.67 11.19
CA SER A 150 -11.70 -4.82 11.74
C SER A 150 -11.15 -6.17 11.29
N CYS A 151 -10.28 -6.21 10.28
CA CYS A 151 -9.54 -7.40 9.89
C CYS A 151 -8.31 -7.63 10.80
N ASP A 152 -7.68 -8.79 10.68
CA ASP A 152 -6.51 -9.17 11.49
C ASP A 152 -5.21 -8.73 10.86
N ALA A 153 -5.10 -8.82 9.53
CA ALA A 153 -3.95 -8.37 8.75
C ALA A 153 -4.38 -7.83 7.39
N PHE A 154 -3.53 -7.02 6.79
CA PHE A 154 -3.68 -6.54 5.41
C PHE A 154 -2.74 -7.32 4.50
N VAL A 155 -3.18 -7.70 3.29
CA VAL A 155 -2.38 -8.45 2.32
C VAL A 155 -2.27 -7.68 1.01
N HIS A 156 -1.06 -7.65 0.39
CA HIS A 156 -0.80 -6.88 -0.82
C HIS A 156 0.24 -7.60 -1.70
N ALA A 157 -0.16 -8.05 -2.90
CA ALA A 157 0.65 -8.93 -3.75
C ALA A 157 1.24 -8.29 -5.01
N ASN A 158 1.09 -6.97 -5.20
CA ASN A 158 1.68 -6.29 -6.35
C ASN A 158 3.21 -6.15 -6.19
N ASP A 159 3.97 -6.93 -6.94
CA ASP A 159 5.44 -6.93 -6.95
C ASP A 159 6.05 -5.70 -7.67
N LYS A 160 5.23 -4.91 -8.34
CA LYS A 160 5.61 -3.67 -9.05
C LYS A 160 4.92 -2.44 -8.48
N GLU A 161 4.47 -2.52 -7.23
CA GLU A 161 3.80 -1.39 -6.58
C GLU A 161 4.78 -0.20 -6.44
N PRO A 162 4.46 0.97 -6.99
CA PRO A 162 5.33 2.14 -6.90
C PRO A 162 5.60 2.58 -5.46
N PHE A 163 4.60 2.48 -4.58
CA PHE A 163 4.71 2.88 -3.19
C PHE A 163 3.75 2.12 -2.26
N GLY A 164 2.45 2.09 -2.59
CA GLY A 164 1.44 1.38 -1.82
C GLY A 164 0.74 2.23 -0.77
N LEU A 165 0.02 3.28 -1.16
CA LEU A 165 -0.78 4.11 -0.23
C LEU A 165 -1.72 3.26 0.63
N ILE A 166 -2.38 2.26 0.06
CA ILE A 166 -3.29 1.37 0.79
C ILE A 166 -2.58 0.57 1.90
N VAL A 167 -1.29 0.29 1.73
CA VAL A 167 -0.44 -0.34 2.76
C VAL A 167 -0.28 0.61 3.94
N LEU A 168 -0.02 1.90 3.68
CA LEU A 168 0.04 2.92 4.74
C LEU A 168 -1.31 3.10 5.44
N GLU A 169 -2.41 3.05 4.71
CA GLU A 169 -3.76 3.13 5.27
C GLU A 169 -4.03 1.95 6.23
N ALA A 170 -3.58 0.75 5.86
CA ALA A 170 -3.68 -0.43 6.72
C ALA A 170 -2.79 -0.30 7.97
N MET A 171 -1.55 0.16 7.81
CA MET A 171 -0.65 0.44 8.94
C MET A 171 -1.24 1.51 9.86
N ALA A 172 -1.81 2.57 9.31
CA ALA A 172 -2.49 3.63 10.05
C ALA A 172 -3.71 3.10 10.81
N CYS A 173 -4.43 2.11 10.27
CA CYS A 173 -5.48 1.37 10.97
C CYS A 173 -4.95 0.40 12.06
N GLY A 174 -3.65 0.36 12.28
CA GLY A 174 -3.02 -0.54 13.25
C GLY A 174 -3.06 -2.02 12.81
N ARG A 175 -3.04 -2.28 11.51
CA ARG A 175 -3.00 -3.66 11.00
C ARG A 175 -1.61 -4.01 10.48
N PRO A 176 -1.09 -5.18 10.88
CA PRO A 176 0.14 -5.70 10.29
C PRO A 176 -0.08 -6.00 8.80
N VAL A 177 0.98 -5.92 8.02
CA VAL A 177 0.92 -6.10 6.56
C VAL A 177 1.69 -7.34 6.14
N VAL A 178 1.08 -8.17 5.28
CA VAL A 178 1.81 -9.17 4.50
C VAL A 178 1.97 -8.62 3.08
N GLY A 179 3.20 -8.30 2.72
CA GLY A 179 3.57 -7.79 1.40
C GLY A 179 4.47 -8.74 0.65
N VAL A 180 4.86 -8.38 -0.59
CA VAL A 180 5.92 -9.07 -1.33
C VAL A 180 7.24 -8.33 -1.14
N ASN A 181 8.35 -9.06 -1.11
CA ASN A 181 9.70 -8.48 -1.03
C ASN A 181 10.13 -7.87 -2.38
N ALA A 182 9.32 -6.94 -2.89
CA ALA A 182 9.55 -6.25 -4.16
C ALA A 182 8.81 -4.91 -4.18
N GLY A 183 9.20 -4.05 -5.14
CA GLY A 183 8.59 -2.73 -5.33
C GLY A 183 8.73 -1.81 -4.12
N GLY A 184 7.91 -0.76 -4.06
CA GLY A 184 7.89 0.20 -2.96
C GLY A 184 7.34 -0.36 -1.64
N VAL A 185 6.61 -1.49 -1.68
CA VAL A 185 6.09 -2.15 -0.47
C VAL A 185 7.21 -2.70 0.38
N ALA A 186 8.24 -3.28 -0.23
CA ALA A 186 9.42 -3.80 0.47
C ALA A 186 10.24 -2.72 1.21
N GLU A 187 10.08 -1.45 0.83
CA GLU A 187 10.72 -0.31 1.51
C GLU A 187 9.95 0.14 2.75
N THR A 188 8.65 -0.15 2.79
CA THR A 188 7.73 0.32 3.83
C THR A 188 7.48 -0.74 4.89
N VAL A 189 7.41 -2.01 4.48
CA VAL A 189 7.11 -3.15 5.35
C VAL A 189 8.41 -3.85 5.74
N ASP A 190 8.66 -3.92 7.03
CA ASP A 190 9.74 -4.69 7.66
C ASP A 190 9.16 -5.61 8.74
N GLU A 191 10.01 -6.42 9.38
CA GLU A 191 9.59 -7.37 10.42
C GLU A 191 8.89 -6.74 11.62
N SER A 192 9.10 -5.46 11.89
CA SER A 192 8.45 -4.75 13.00
C SER A 192 6.99 -4.44 12.73
N VAL A 193 6.59 -4.32 11.47
CA VAL A 193 5.25 -3.87 11.03
C VAL A 193 4.50 -4.91 10.19
N GLY A 194 5.16 -6.03 9.87
CA GLY A 194 4.54 -7.06 9.04
C GLY A 194 5.44 -8.24 8.71
N GLN A 195 5.16 -8.85 7.57
CA GLN A 195 5.91 -9.97 7.01
C GLN A 195 6.00 -9.83 5.50
N LEU A 196 7.15 -10.14 4.90
CA LEU A 196 7.31 -10.15 3.45
C LEU A 196 7.36 -11.61 2.93
N ALA A 197 6.51 -11.89 1.94
CA ALA A 197 6.64 -13.07 1.09
C ALA A 197 7.85 -12.89 0.16
N ALA A 198 8.63 -13.93 -0.08
CA ALA A 198 9.83 -13.86 -0.91
C ALA A 198 9.48 -13.53 -2.37
N ARG A 199 8.37 -14.08 -2.87
CA ARG A 199 7.85 -13.88 -4.23
C ARG A 199 6.34 -13.65 -4.20
N ALA A 200 5.80 -13.12 -5.29
CA ALA A 200 4.36 -13.00 -5.49
C ALA A 200 3.77 -14.34 -5.99
N ASP A 201 3.85 -15.39 -5.18
CA ASP A 201 3.21 -16.68 -5.42
C ASP A 201 2.49 -17.20 -4.16
N ALA A 202 1.57 -18.13 -4.37
CA ALA A 202 0.67 -18.60 -3.33
C ALA A 202 1.37 -19.32 -2.17
N ASP A 203 2.46 -20.05 -2.42
CA ASP A 203 3.19 -20.77 -1.40
C ASP A 203 3.94 -19.81 -0.48
N ASP A 204 4.66 -18.84 -1.05
CA ASP A 204 5.39 -17.84 -0.29
C ASP A 204 4.43 -16.96 0.53
N TYR A 205 3.24 -16.63 -0.02
CA TYR A 205 2.21 -15.87 0.72
C TYR A 205 1.59 -16.67 1.85
N ALA A 206 1.25 -17.94 1.63
CA ALA A 206 0.73 -18.81 2.68
C ALA A 206 1.74 -18.93 3.84
N GLN A 207 3.01 -19.14 3.53
CA GLN A 207 4.08 -19.20 4.52
C GLN A 207 4.26 -17.88 5.27
N ALA A 208 4.24 -16.73 4.57
CA ALA A 208 4.37 -15.42 5.18
C ALA A 208 3.19 -15.09 6.11
N ILE A 209 1.96 -15.48 5.73
CA ILE A 209 0.76 -15.31 6.56
C ILE A 209 0.89 -16.16 7.84
N GLU A 210 1.25 -17.45 7.73
CA GLU A 210 1.47 -18.31 8.91
C GLU A 210 2.55 -17.75 9.83
N ALA A 211 3.68 -17.31 9.27
CA ALA A 211 4.78 -16.71 10.02
C ALA A 211 4.33 -15.43 10.77
N LEU A 212 3.49 -14.59 10.15
CA LEU A 212 2.92 -13.43 10.81
C LEU A 212 2.02 -13.84 11.99
N PHE A 213 1.10 -14.79 11.77
CA PHE A 213 0.15 -15.23 12.80
C PHE A 213 0.78 -16.10 13.91
N ALA A 214 2.01 -16.55 13.76
CA ALA A 214 2.80 -17.18 14.82
C ALA A 214 3.38 -16.15 15.82
N ARG A 215 3.25 -14.85 15.54
CA ARG A 215 3.77 -13.72 16.33
C ARG A 215 2.62 -12.95 17.00
N ASP A 216 2.95 -12.01 17.87
CA ASP A 216 1.97 -11.06 18.44
C ASP A 216 1.53 -10.03 17.39
N ILE A 217 0.46 -10.37 16.64
CA ILE A 217 -0.08 -9.52 15.56
C ILE A 217 -0.59 -8.16 16.08
N GLU A 218 -1.06 -8.10 17.32
CA GLU A 218 -1.54 -6.85 17.90
C GLU A 218 -0.35 -5.93 18.27
N ALA A 219 0.76 -6.48 18.74
CA ALA A 219 1.98 -5.71 18.96
C ALA A 219 2.56 -5.18 17.65
N ILE A 220 2.59 -6.03 16.59
CA ILE A 220 3.02 -5.64 15.24
C ILE A 220 2.09 -4.54 14.68
N GLY A 221 0.79 -4.69 14.86
CA GLY A 221 -0.19 -3.67 14.45
C GLY A 221 0.01 -2.32 15.14
N ARG A 222 0.32 -2.32 16.45
CA ARG A 222 0.68 -1.08 17.17
C ARG A 222 1.96 -0.45 16.62
N ALA A 223 2.97 -1.25 16.31
CA ALA A 223 4.20 -0.76 15.69
C ALA A 223 3.95 -0.20 14.27
N ALA A 224 3.09 -0.85 13.48
CA ALA A 224 2.66 -0.36 12.18
C ALA A 224 2.00 1.02 12.28
N ARG A 225 1.08 1.20 13.23
CA ARG A 225 0.46 2.52 13.51
C ARG A 225 1.50 3.56 13.88
N ALA A 226 2.39 3.27 14.82
CA ALA A 226 3.43 4.19 15.25
C ALA A 226 4.36 4.61 14.10
N LYS A 227 4.71 3.67 13.21
CA LYS A 227 5.50 3.96 12.00
C LYS A 227 4.72 4.86 11.02
N ALA A 228 3.43 4.58 10.79
CA ALA A 228 2.58 5.42 9.94
C ALA A 228 2.49 6.86 10.46
N GLU A 229 2.28 7.05 11.77
CA GLU A 229 2.20 8.37 12.39
C GLU A 229 3.52 9.15 12.33
N SER A 230 4.63 8.48 12.65
CA SER A 230 5.93 9.15 12.79
C SER A 230 6.61 9.45 11.45
N GLN A 231 6.36 8.64 10.41
CA GLN A 231 7.08 8.74 9.14
C GLN A 231 6.21 9.14 7.95
N PHE A 232 4.91 8.83 7.98
CA PHE A 232 4.04 8.93 6.82
C PHE A 232 2.78 9.78 7.03
N ALA A 233 2.60 10.43 8.18
CA ALA A 233 1.49 11.38 8.33
C ALA A 233 1.69 12.57 7.36
N TRP A 234 0.59 13.05 6.73
CA TRP A 234 0.67 14.12 5.72
C TRP A 234 1.36 15.38 6.22
N ASN A 235 1.18 15.78 7.48
CA ASN A 235 1.86 16.94 8.06
C ASN A 235 3.41 16.80 7.96
N ARG A 236 3.95 15.61 8.25
CA ARG A 236 5.38 15.33 8.13
C ARG A 236 5.86 15.38 6.69
N VAL A 237 5.10 14.76 5.77
CA VAL A 237 5.44 14.77 4.35
C VAL A 237 5.43 16.18 3.76
N PHE A 238 4.46 17.00 4.16
CA PHE A 238 4.39 18.40 3.72
C PHE A 238 5.50 19.27 4.28
N GLU A 239 5.89 19.09 5.56
CA GLU A 239 7.06 19.79 6.13
C GLU A 239 8.30 19.57 5.27
N ASP A 240 8.58 18.33 4.91
CA ASP A 240 9.74 17.97 4.09
C ASP A 240 9.65 18.51 2.65
N LEU A 241 8.45 18.53 2.06
CA LEU A 241 8.23 19.11 0.73
C LEU A 241 8.37 20.63 0.77
N CYS A 242 7.89 21.29 1.82
CA CYS A 242 8.06 22.74 2.00
C CYS A 242 9.55 23.11 2.13
N MET A 243 10.34 22.34 2.88
CA MET A 243 11.79 22.54 2.95
C MET A 243 12.43 22.41 1.57
N LEU A 244 12.08 21.37 0.79
CA LEU A 244 12.57 21.23 -0.57
C LEU A 244 12.23 22.45 -1.46
N TYR A 245 11.02 22.95 -1.38
CA TYR A 245 10.62 24.15 -2.15
C TYR A 245 11.35 25.40 -1.68
N GLY A 246 11.57 25.57 -0.39
CA GLY A 246 12.39 26.65 0.16
C GLY A 246 13.81 26.63 -0.38
N ASP A 247 14.44 25.44 -0.41
CA ASP A 247 15.79 25.28 -0.97
C ASP A 247 15.88 25.59 -2.48
N LEU A 248 14.83 25.24 -3.23
CA LEU A 248 14.78 25.46 -4.68
C LEU A 248 14.49 26.91 -5.06
N THR A 249 13.65 27.58 -4.29
CA THR A 249 13.19 28.96 -4.61
C THR A 249 13.99 30.04 -3.90
N GLY A 250 14.70 29.68 -2.83
CA GLY A 250 15.34 30.64 -1.91
C GLY A 250 14.32 31.43 -1.07
N ASP A 251 13.05 31.01 -1.04
CA ASP A 251 11.98 31.70 -0.33
C ASP A 251 11.76 31.12 1.06
N ALA A 252 12.08 31.91 2.08
CA ALA A 252 11.91 31.53 3.47
C ALA A 252 10.42 31.28 3.89
N ALA A 253 9.45 31.70 3.10
CA ALA A 253 8.03 31.44 3.37
C ALA A 253 7.70 29.93 3.33
N PHE A 254 8.46 29.12 2.60
CA PHE A 254 8.30 27.66 2.59
C PHE A 254 8.95 26.96 3.78
N VAL A 255 9.81 27.64 4.53
CA VAL A 255 10.56 27.05 5.67
C VAL A 255 9.76 27.11 6.97
N GLN A 256 8.75 27.96 7.07
CA GLN A 256 7.87 28.05 8.24
C GLN A 256 6.58 27.24 7.98
N PRO A 257 6.26 26.22 8.81
CA PRO A 257 4.96 25.56 8.73
C PRO A 257 3.88 26.62 9.01
N SER A 258 3.16 27.07 8.00
CA SER A 258 2.02 27.95 8.19
C SER A 258 0.88 27.15 8.81
N GLU A 259 0.18 27.71 9.81
CA GLU A 259 -1.08 27.16 10.36
C GLU A 259 -2.16 26.90 9.27
N ALA A 260 -1.94 27.42 8.07
CA ALA A 260 -2.79 27.25 6.88
C ALA A 260 -2.80 25.82 6.29
N TRP A 261 -1.89 24.93 6.69
CA TRP A 261 -1.81 23.55 6.20
C TRP A 261 -2.47 22.53 7.13
N ALA A 262 -3.11 22.96 8.21
CA ALA A 262 -4.01 22.13 8.99
C ALA A 262 -5.23 21.78 8.12
N VAL A 263 -5.22 20.60 7.53
CA VAL A 263 -6.34 20.06 6.77
C VAL A 263 -7.50 19.87 7.74
N HIS A 264 -8.58 20.63 7.53
CA HIS A 264 -9.85 20.51 8.26
C HIS A 264 -10.64 19.29 7.81
#